data_e2d8357c35aad390f39364e9c8fc3041
#
_entry.id   e2d8357c35aad390f39364e9c8fc3041
#
_cell.length_a   1.000
_cell.length_b   1.000
_cell.length_c   1.000
_cell.angle_alpha   90.00
_cell.angle_beta   90.00
_cell.angle_gamma   90.00
#
_symmetry.space_group_name_H-M   'P 1'
#
loop_
_entity.id
_entity.type
_entity.pdbx_description
1 polymer ?
#
loop_
_entity_poly.entity_id
_entity_poly.type
_entity_poly.pdbx_seq_one_letter_code
_entity_poly.pdbx_strand_id
1 'polypeptide(L)'
;MHIAPKQLQEAREYVAEHRNINWYSDPYALDEKAIVEGVLNYGSWEDFNYIYNTLGKTVFTTIFFDLASPVRKRMNIMPKTASFFDKYLKRHA
;
A
#
# COMPACT_ATOMS: atom_id res chain seq x y z
N MET A 1 -8.62 -11.63 -4.05
CA MET A 1 -9.02 -10.44 -3.28
C MET A 1 -9.53 -9.37 -4.21
N HIS A 2 -10.67 -8.79 -3.88
CA HIS A 2 -11.28 -7.77 -4.72
C HIS A 2 -11.55 -6.50 -3.94
N ILE A 3 -11.28 -5.36 -4.58
CA ILE A 3 -11.75 -4.08 -4.10
C ILE A 3 -12.72 -3.51 -5.13
N ALA A 4 -13.62 -2.63 -4.68
CA ALA A 4 -14.54 -1.99 -5.61
C ALA A 4 -13.74 -1.13 -6.61
N PRO A 5 -14.13 -1.12 -7.90
CA PRO A 5 -13.45 -0.27 -8.88
C PRO A 5 -13.34 1.19 -8.47
N LYS A 6 -14.35 1.71 -7.77
CA LYS A 6 -14.35 3.07 -7.27
C LYS A 6 -13.23 3.32 -6.27
N GLN A 7 -13.00 2.37 -5.35
CA GLN A 7 -11.92 2.49 -4.35
C GLN A 7 -10.56 2.50 -5.02
N LEU A 8 -10.35 1.63 -5.99
CA LEU A 8 -9.10 1.59 -6.73
C LEU A 8 -8.89 2.89 -7.51
N GLN A 9 -9.95 3.42 -8.14
CA GLN A 9 -9.87 4.67 -8.87
C GLN A 9 -9.50 5.84 -7.95
N GLU A 10 -10.10 5.93 -6.77
CA GLU A 10 -9.78 6.97 -5.80
C GLU A 10 -8.31 6.87 -5.34
N ALA A 11 -7.83 5.66 -5.11
CA ALA A 11 -6.43 5.45 -4.73
C ALA A 11 -5.47 5.87 -5.84
N ARG A 12 -5.79 5.53 -7.10
CA ARG A 12 -4.99 5.94 -8.25
C ARG A 12 -4.94 7.46 -8.42
N GLU A 13 -6.06 8.13 -8.22
CA GLU A 13 -6.12 9.58 -8.29
C GLU A 13 -5.26 10.23 -7.21
N TYR A 14 -5.29 9.68 -6.01
CA TYR A 14 -4.43 10.16 -4.92
C TYR A 14 -2.96 10.02 -5.29
N VAL A 15 -2.55 8.88 -5.82
CA VAL A 15 -1.16 8.66 -6.24
C VAL A 15 -0.76 9.64 -7.35
N ALA A 16 -1.69 9.94 -8.27
CA ALA A 16 -1.42 10.91 -9.34
C ALA A 16 -1.10 12.30 -8.79
N GLU A 17 -1.69 12.66 -7.65
CA GLU A 17 -1.44 13.95 -6.98
C GLU A 17 -0.28 13.88 -5.98
N HIS A 18 0.18 12.68 -5.64
CA HIS A 18 1.26 12.45 -4.66
C HIS A 18 2.33 11.56 -5.27
N ARG A 19 3.07 12.09 -6.25
CA ARG A 19 4.02 11.33 -7.06
C ARG A 19 5.21 10.78 -6.27
N ASN A 20 5.41 11.22 -5.04
CA ASN A 20 6.40 10.61 -4.16
C ASN A 20 6.11 9.12 -3.91
N ILE A 21 4.83 8.73 -3.93
CA ILE A 21 4.41 7.34 -3.74
C ILE A 21 4.86 6.48 -4.91
N ASN A 22 4.72 7.01 -6.13
CA ASN A 22 5.15 6.31 -7.33
C ASN A 22 5.42 7.32 -8.44
N TRP A 23 6.70 7.60 -8.71
CA TRP A 23 7.10 8.60 -9.70
C TRP A 23 7.53 7.98 -11.02
N TYR A 24 7.62 6.67 -11.10
CA TYR A 24 8.23 5.95 -12.22
C TYR A 24 7.23 5.20 -13.09
N SER A 25 5.96 5.23 -12.76
CA SER A 25 4.90 4.54 -13.50
C SER A 25 3.72 5.46 -13.73
N ASP A 26 2.83 5.04 -14.65
CA ASP A 26 1.56 5.69 -14.82
C ASP A 26 0.66 5.35 -13.62
N PRO A 27 0.26 6.35 -12.81
CA PRO A 27 -0.55 6.08 -11.62
C PRO A 27 -1.89 5.44 -11.95
N TYR A 28 -2.45 5.70 -13.13
CA TYR A 28 -3.74 5.13 -13.52
C TYR A 28 -3.64 3.68 -13.97
N ALA A 29 -2.44 3.15 -14.11
CA ALA A 29 -2.21 1.74 -14.43
C ALA A 29 -1.83 0.89 -13.22
N LEU A 30 -1.71 1.48 -12.03
CA LEU A 30 -1.31 0.76 -10.83
C LEU A 30 -2.45 -0.11 -10.30
N ASP A 31 -2.09 -1.31 -9.84
CA ASP A 31 -3.01 -2.14 -9.07
C ASP A 31 -2.86 -1.82 -7.57
N GLU A 32 -3.71 -2.44 -6.76
CA GLU A 32 -3.71 -2.20 -5.32
C GLU A 32 -2.41 -2.60 -4.65
N LYS A 33 -1.75 -3.64 -5.13
CA LYS A 33 -0.46 -4.07 -4.56
C LYS A 33 0.62 -3.03 -4.80
N ALA A 34 0.69 -2.50 -6.01
CA ALA A 34 1.69 -1.48 -6.35
C ALA A 34 1.47 -0.20 -5.54
N ILE A 35 0.22 0.17 -5.32
CA ILE A 35 -0.13 1.35 -4.53
C ILE A 35 0.29 1.16 -3.06
N VAL A 36 -0.04 0.02 -2.46
CA VAL A 36 0.35 -0.27 -1.08
C VAL A 36 1.87 -0.31 -0.93
N GLU A 37 2.56 -0.97 -1.86
CA GLU A 37 4.02 -1.02 -1.85
C GLU A 37 4.63 0.38 -1.91
N GLY A 38 4.14 1.23 -2.80
CA GLY A 38 4.63 2.60 -2.92
C GLY A 38 4.39 3.43 -1.68
N VAL A 39 3.22 3.31 -1.07
CA VAL A 39 2.88 4.03 0.15
C VAL A 39 3.78 3.60 1.31
N LEU A 40 4.02 2.30 1.45
CA LEU A 40 4.84 1.79 2.54
C LEU A 40 6.31 2.20 2.40
N ASN A 41 6.83 2.26 1.18
CA ASN A 41 8.24 2.58 0.96
C ASN A 41 8.51 4.08 0.87
N TYR A 42 7.58 4.86 0.31
CA TYR A 42 7.85 6.25 -0.06
C TYR A 42 6.78 7.23 0.40
N GLY A 43 5.67 6.74 0.93
CA GLY A 43 4.60 7.60 1.39
C GLY A 43 4.86 8.22 2.76
N SER A 44 4.20 9.33 3.02
CA SER A 44 4.15 9.93 4.35
C SER A 44 3.12 9.19 5.21
N TRP A 45 3.06 9.55 6.51
CA TRP A 45 2.01 9.01 7.38
C TRP A 45 0.61 9.38 6.89
N GLU A 46 0.45 10.59 6.34
CA GLU A 46 -0.83 11.00 5.75
C GLU A 46 -1.19 10.15 4.53
N ASP A 47 -0.21 9.86 3.67
CA ASP A 47 -0.40 9.01 2.50
C ASP A 47 -0.85 7.62 2.94
N PHE A 48 -0.18 7.05 3.94
CA PHE A 48 -0.57 5.76 4.49
C PHE A 48 -2.01 5.78 4.97
N ASN A 49 -2.38 6.77 5.79
CA ASN A 49 -3.72 6.84 6.34
C ASN A 49 -4.78 6.98 5.26
N TYR A 50 -4.52 7.80 4.25
CA TYR A 50 -5.49 7.98 3.16
C TYR A 50 -5.70 6.67 2.39
N ILE A 51 -4.63 6.01 2.00
CA ILE A 51 -4.73 4.76 1.22
C ILE A 51 -5.29 3.63 2.08
N TYR A 52 -4.89 3.55 3.33
CA TYR A 52 -5.42 2.56 4.26
C TYR A 52 -6.95 2.68 4.39
N ASN A 53 -7.45 3.91 4.53
CA ASN A 53 -8.89 4.14 4.64
C ASN A 53 -9.61 3.96 3.31
N THR A 54 -8.97 4.33 2.19
CA THR A 54 -9.58 4.22 0.86
C THR A 54 -9.72 2.77 0.42
N LEU A 55 -8.68 1.97 0.56
CA LEU A 55 -8.72 0.55 0.18
C LEU A 55 -9.45 -0.30 1.23
N GLY A 56 -9.44 0.15 2.47
CA GLY A 56 -10.02 -0.58 3.57
C GLY A 56 -8.99 -1.42 4.31
N LYS A 57 -9.21 -1.57 5.60
CA LYS A 57 -8.31 -2.26 6.53
C LYS A 57 -7.99 -3.69 6.08
N THR A 58 -9.01 -4.46 5.72
CA THR A 58 -8.83 -5.86 5.35
C THR A 58 -7.98 -5.99 4.09
N VAL A 59 -8.29 -5.20 3.06
CA VAL A 59 -7.54 -5.25 1.80
C VAL A 59 -6.10 -4.82 2.02
N PHE A 60 -5.89 -3.68 2.69
CA PHE A 60 -4.54 -3.17 2.94
C PHE A 60 -3.70 -4.16 3.75
N THR A 61 -4.25 -4.67 4.84
CA THR A 61 -3.54 -5.59 5.73
C THR A 61 -3.19 -6.89 5.02
N THR A 62 -4.11 -7.44 4.24
CA THR A 62 -3.85 -8.67 3.47
C THR A 62 -2.72 -8.45 2.46
N ILE A 63 -2.74 -7.32 1.76
CA ILE A 63 -1.68 -6.99 0.79
C ILE A 63 -0.35 -6.80 1.50
N PHE A 64 -0.34 -6.11 2.64
CA PHE A 64 0.88 -5.91 3.41
C PHE A 64 1.53 -7.24 3.78
N PHE A 65 0.76 -8.16 4.35
CA PHE A 65 1.31 -9.44 4.77
C PHE A 65 1.75 -10.31 3.59
N ASP A 66 1.09 -10.19 2.44
CA ASP A 66 1.56 -10.84 1.23
C ASP A 66 2.91 -10.29 0.78
N LEU A 67 3.06 -8.96 0.76
CA LEU A 67 4.31 -8.31 0.36
C LEU A 67 5.46 -8.60 1.33
N ALA A 68 5.16 -8.73 2.60
CA ALA A 68 6.15 -8.97 3.65
C ALA A 68 6.40 -10.46 3.91
N SER A 69 5.75 -11.35 3.19
CA SER A 69 5.85 -12.79 3.39
C SER A 69 7.28 -13.30 3.14
N PRO A 70 7.85 -14.11 4.06
CA PRO A 70 9.17 -14.67 3.86
C PRO A 70 9.22 -15.74 2.75
N VAL A 71 8.05 -16.20 2.30
CA VAL A 71 7.95 -17.15 1.19
C VAL A 71 8.28 -16.47 -0.13
N ARG A 72 8.09 -15.17 -0.23
CA ARG A 72 8.43 -14.42 -1.45
C ARG A 72 9.92 -14.24 -1.54
N LYS A 73 10.48 -14.52 -2.72
CA LYS A 73 11.92 -14.39 -2.96
C LYS A 73 12.39 -12.93 -2.98
N ARG A 74 11.46 -11.98 -3.18
CA ARG A 74 11.75 -10.56 -3.13
C ARG A 74 10.80 -9.89 -2.16
N MET A 75 11.36 -9.29 -1.14
CA MET A 75 10.61 -8.41 -0.26
C MET A 75 10.70 -7.02 -0.85
N ASN A 76 9.58 -6.49 -1.33
CA ASN A 76 9.52 -5.18 -1.96
C ASN A 76 9.29 -4.05 -0.95
N ILE A 77 9.41 -4.36 0.33
CA ILE A 77 9.26 -3.39 1.43
C ILE A 77 10.57 -3.40 2.23
N MET A 78 11.06 -2.21 2.56
CA MET A 78 12.26 -2.09 3.38
C MET A 78 12.06 -2.79 4.74
N PRO A 79 13.07 -3.53 5.26
CA PRO A 79 12.90 -4.31 6.49
C PRO A 79 12.39 -3.52 7.70
N LYS A 80 12.86 -2.30 7.89
CA LYS A 80 12.40 -1.46 9.00
C LYS A 80 10.93 -1.10 8.85
N THR A 81 10.51 -0.78 7.63
CA THR A 81 9.12 -0.47 7.31
C THR A 81 8.24 -1.69 7.55
N ALA A 82 8.68 -2.85 7.07
CA ALA A 82 7.94 -4.11 7.26
C ALA A 82 7.76 -4.41 8.76
N SER A 83 8.80 -4.26 9.57
CA SER A 83 8.74 -4.51 10.99
C SER A 83 7.77 -3.55 11.69
N PHE A 84 7.85 -2.26 11.36
CA PHE A 84 6.96 -1.26 11.96
C PHE A 84 5.49 -1.56 11.66
N PHE A 85 5.17 -1.78 10.40
CA PHE A 85 3.78 -2.01 10.00
C PHE A 85 3.26 -3.38 10.42
N ASP A 86 4.13 -4.38 10.54
CA ASP A 86 3.74 -5.66 11.11
C ASP A 86 3.17 -5.46 12.52
N LYS A 87 3.87 -4.72 13.35
CA LYS A 87 3.42 -4.44 14.72
C LYS A 87 2.20 -3.53 14.73
N TYR A 88 2.21 -2.49 13.90
CA TYR A 88 1.10 -1.54 13.84
C TYR A 88 -0.20 -2.23 13.42
N LEU A 89 -0.16 -2.99 12.33
CA LEU A 89 -1.36 -3.61 11.79
C LEU A 89 -1.89 -4.72 12.69
N LYS A 90 -1.01 -5.45 13.36
CA LYS A 90 -1.45 -6.46 14.34
C LYS A 90 -2.13 -5.83 15.55
N ARG A 91 -1.63 -4.67 16.00
CA ARG A 91 -2.22 -3.96 17.12
C ARG A 91 -3.59 -3.39 16.80
N HIS A 92 -3.79 -2.91 15.58
CA HIS A 92 -5.00 -2.24 15.15
C HIS A 92 -5.94 -3.11 14.32
N ALA A 93 -5.61 -4.36 14.15
CA ALA A 93 -6.44 -5.30 13.38
C ALA A 93 -7.69 -5.81 14.17
#